data_eae024e8342b00f44741d231f08ebc73
#
_entry.id   eae024e8342b00f44741d231f08ebc73
#
_cell.length_a   1.000
_cell.length_b   1.000
_cell.length_c   1.000
_cell.angle_alpha   90.00
_cell.angle_beta   90.00
_cell.angle_gamma   90.00
#
_symmetry.space_group_name_H-M   'P 1'
#
loop_
_entity.id
_entity.type
_entity.pdbx_description
1 polymer ?
#
loop_
_entity_poly.entity_id
_entity_poly.type
_entity_poly.pdbx_seq_one_letter_code
_entity_poly.pdbx_strand_id
1 'polypeptide(L)'
;ANKIRGQKAMDKMNANRQGSLLDFIEDFTNRFPHYVDEYETLLTDNRIWKQRLVGIGVVSPERALQLGFSGAMLRGSGIEWDLRKKQPYEVYDQLKFDIPVGVNGDSYDRYLVRVEEMRQSNHLIQQCIAWLRVNPGPVITDNHKVALPTRVDMKSNMEELIHHFKLATEGMHVPIGQAYAAIEHPKGEFGIYVISDGANKPYRLKIRAPGFAHLAALDEMARGHMIADAVTIIGTQDIVFGEIDR
;
A
#
# COMPACT_ATOMS: atom_id res chain seq x y z
N ALA A 1 -15.26 -23.94 25.08
CA ALA A 1 -16.24 -24.39 24.07
C ALA A 1 -16.41 -23.37 22.91
N ASN A 2 -16.53 -22.08 23.20
CA ASN A 2 -16.77 -21.05 22.14
C ASN A 2 -15.53 -20.78 21.25
N LYS A 3 -14.31 -20.80 21.80
CA LYS A 3 -13.06 -20.69 21.01
C LYS A 3 -12.88 -21.87 20.04
N ILE A 4 -13.28 -23.07 20.44
CA ILE A 4 -13.17 -24.29 19.61
C ILE A 4 -14.19 -24.26 18.45
N ARG A 5 -15.39 -23.69 18.67
CA ARG A 5 -16.37 -23.46 17.59
C ARG A 5 -15.88 -22.40 16.60
N GLY A 6 -15.24 -21.33 17.10
CA GLY A 6 -14.64 -20.30 16.25
C GLY A 6 -13.53 -20.85 15.36
N GLN A 7 -12.63 -21.67 15.90
CA GLN A 7 -11.54 -22.27 15.13
C GLN A 7 -12.05 -23.27 14.08
N LYS A 8 -13.00 -24.15 14.43
CA LYS A 8 -13.63 -25.08 13.48
C LYS A 8 -14.46 -24.34 12.40
N ALA A 9 -15.07 -23.23 12.76
CA ALA A 9 -15.73 -22.38 11.78
C ALA A 9 -14.71 -21.70 10.85
N MET A 10 -13.58 -21.24 11.39
CA MET A 10 -12.46 -20.70 10.60
C MET A 10 -11.80 -21.76 9.72
N ASP A 11 -11.60 -22.99 10.23
CA ASP A 11 -11.00 -24.07 9.45
C ASP A 11 -11.94 -24.55 8.33
N LYS A 12 -13.25 -24.65 8.58
CA LYS A 12 -14.28 -24.87 7.53
C LYS A 12 -14.40 -23.70 6.58
N MET A 13 -14.30 -22.50 7.09
CA MET A 13 -14.24 -21.29 6.26
C MET A 13 -12.95 -21.27 5.42
N ASN A 14 -11.81 -21.71 5.92
CA ASN A 14 -10.55 -21.77 5.17
C ASN A 14 -10.57 -22.86 4.10
N ALA A 15 -11.15 -24.03 4.36
CA ALA A 15 -11.31 -25.08 3.34
C ALA A 15 -12.30 -24.70 2.21
N ASN A 16 -13.37 -23.95 2.53
CA ASN A 16 -14.31 -23.39 1.53
C ASN A 16 -13.95 -21.97 1.08
N ARG A 17 -13.00 -21.30 1.71
CA ARG A 17 -12.75 -19.86 1.60
C ARG A 17 -11.88 -19.45 0.43
N GLN A 18 -11.06 -20.33 -0.12
CA GLN A 18 -10.32 -19.93 -1.34
C GLN A 18 -11.32 -19.62 -2.47
N GLY A 19 -12.35 -20.43 -2.65
CA GLY A 19 -13.44 -20.12 -3.56
C GLY A 19 -14.21 -18.86 -3.15
N SER A 20 -14.70 -18.78 -1.91
CA SER A 20 -15.55 -17.67 -1.47
C SER A 20 -14.84 -16.32 -1.32
N LEU A 21 -13.54 -16.29 -0.95
CA LEU A 21 -12.77 -15.05 -0.86
C LEU A 21 -12.44 -14.51 -2.25
N LEU A 22 -12.00 -15.38 -3.15
CA LEU A 22 -11.72 -14.99 -4.54
C LEU A 22 -13.00 -14.53 -5.24
N ASP A 23 -14.13 -15.22 -5.02
CA ASP A 23 -15.42 -14.83 -5.58
C ASP A 23 -15.88 -13.47 -5.05
N PHE A 24 -15.69 -13.20 -3.76
CA PHE A 24 -16.01 -11.89 -3.16
C PHE A 24 -15.14 -10.77 -3.77
N ILE A 25 -13.83 -11.00 -3.91
CA ILE A 25 -12.93 -9.99 -4.48
C ILE A 25 -13.24 -9.80 -5.97
N GLU A 26 -13.56 -10.86 -6.70
CA GLU A 26 -13.94 -10.77 -8.12
C GLU A 26 -15.25 -9.97 -8.30
N ASP A 27 -16.28 -10.24 -7.49
CA ASP A 27 -17.51 -9.44 -7.49
C ASP A 27 -17.23 -7.96 -7.16
N PHE A 28 -16.36 -7.68 -6.18
CA PHE A 28 -15.94 -6.33 -5.87
C PHE A 28 -15.25 -5.66 -7.07
N THR A 29 -14.26 -6.32 -7.67
CA THR A 29 -13.51 -5.75 -8.82
C THR A 29 -14.36 -5.51 -10.05
N ASN A 30 -15.42 -6.29 -10.24
CA ASN A 30 -16.38 -6.10 -11.33
C ASN A 30 -17.29 -4.89 -11.10
N ARG A 31 -17.62 -4.56 -9.85
CA ARG A 31 -18.48 -3.41 -9.50
C ARG A 31 -17.67 -2.12 -9.30
N PHE A 32 -16.42 -2.22 -8.91
CA PHE A 32 -15.58 -1.07 -8.52
C PHE A 32 -15.44 -0.01 -9.63
N PRO A 33 -15.27 -0.34 -10.93
CA PRO A 33 -15.21 0.65 -12.00
C PRO A 33 -16.42 1.59 -12.04
N HIS A 34 -17.62 1.05 -11.78
CA HIS A 34 -18.85 1.86 -11.74
C HIS A 34 -18.78 2.96 -10.66
N TYR A 35 -18.26 2.65 -9.48
CA TYR A 35 -18.09 3.66 -8.43
C TYR A 35 -17.06 4.72 -8.79
N VAL A 36 -15.98 4.34 -9.49
CA VAL A 36 -15.00 5.31 -10.00
C VAL A 36 -15.64 6.22 -11.04
N ASP A 37 -16.46 5.68 -11.94
CA ASP A 37 -17.22 6.45 -12.94
C ASP A 37 -18.21 7.43 -12.29
N GLU A 38 -18.86 7.04 -11.18
CA GLU A 38 -19.71 7.94 -10.40
C GLU A 38 -18.90 9.10 -9.81
N TYR A 39 -17.71 8.84 -9.23
CA TYR A 39 -16.85 9.91 -8.72
C TYR A 39 -16.41 10.87 -9.83
N GLU A 40 -16.04 10.36 -10.99
CA GLU A 40 -15.67 11.20 -12.12
C GLU A 40 -16.84 12.05 -12.64
N THR A 41 -18.02 11.44 -12.74
CA THR A 41 -19.24 12.16 -13.16
C THR A 41 -19.58 13.31 -12.20
N LEU A 42 -19.39 13.11 -10.91
CA LEU A 42 -19.71 14.11 -9.88
C LEU A 42 -18.62 15.20 -9.77
N LEU A 43 -17.36 14.86 -9.96
CA LEU A 43 -16.23 15.71 -9.59
C LEU A 43 -15.41 16.21 -10.79
N THR A 44 -15.02 15.33 -11.72
CA THR A 44 -14.01 15.64 -12.74
C THR A 44 -14.36 16.87 -13.56
N ASP A 45 -15.60 16.97 -14.03
CA ASP A 45 -16.06 18.14 -14.82
C ASP A 45 -16.81 19.20 -14.01
N ASN A 46 -16.91 19.00 -12.69
CA ASN A 46 -17.58 19.96 -11.83
C ASN A 46 -16.80 21.27 -11.79
N ARG A 47 -17.47 22.38 -12.13
CA ARG A 47 -16.86 23.72 -12.18
C ARG A 47 -16.27 24.15 -10.84
N ILE A 48 -16.96 23.85 -9.73
CA ILE A 48 -16.49 24.23 -8.39
C ILE A 48 -15.24 23.44 -8.05
N TRP A 49 -15.23 22.13 -8.33
CA TRP A 49 -14.09 21.25 -8.10
C TRP A 49 -12.86 21.71 -8.90
N LYS A 50 -13.01 21.95 -10.20
CA LYS A 50 -11.94 22.48 -11.05
C LYS A 50 -11.39 23.80 -10.54
N GLN A 51 -12.25 24.75 -10.18
CA GLN A 51 -11.82 26.06 -9.67
C GLN A 51 -11.05 25.98 -8.34
N ARG A 52 -11.25 24.91 -7.57
CA ARG A 52 -10.57 24.68 -6.29
C ARG A 52 -9.30 23.85 -6.40
N LEU A 53 -8.99 23.28 -7.56
CA LEU A 53 -7.86 22.37 -7.74
C LEU A 53 -6.89 22.80 -8.84
N VAL A 54 -7.41 23.34 -9.95
CA VAL A 54 -6.59 23.76 -11.09
C VAL A 54 -5.72 24.97 -10.70
N GLY A 55 -4.41 24.83 -10.92
CA GLY A 55 -3.43 25.86 -10.58
C GLY A 55 -3.17 26.03 -9.09
N ILE A 56 -3.71 25.17 -8.21
CA ILE A 56 -3.49 25.22 -6.78
C ILE A 56 -2.38 24.25 -6.37
N GLY A 57 -1.40 24.76 -5.60
CA GLY A 57 -0.26 23.99 -5.09
C GLY A 57 0.60 23.40 -6.20
N VAL A 58 0.92 24.19 -7.22
CA VAL A 58 1.75 23.79 -8.35
C VAL A 58 3.19 23.56 -7.90
N VAL A 59 3.77 22.42 -8.31
CA VAL A 59 5.17 22.08 -8.08
C VAL A 59 5.82 21.62 -9.37
N SER A 60 6.93 22.26 -9.76
CA SER A 60 7.66 21.87 -10.97
C SER A 60 8.35 20.49 -10.78
N PRO A 61 8.67 19.79 -11.88
CA PRO A 61 9.37 18.49 -11.80
C PRO A 61 10.67 18.57 -11.02
N GLU A 62 11.51 19.58 -11.29
CA GLU A 62 12.80 19.76 -10.63
C GLU A 62 12.63 20.01 -9.14
N ARG A 63 11.61 20.83 -8.79
CA ARG A 63 11.34 21.14 -7.39
C ARG A 63 10.77 19.94 -6.64
N ALA A 64 9.91 19.14 -7.29
CA ALA A 64 9.38 17.90 -6.73
C ALA A 64 10.50 16.91 -6.33
N LEU A 65 11.53 16.78 -7.16
CA LEU A 65 12.73 15.96 -6.84
C LEU A 65 13.50 16.52 -5.65
N GLN A 66 13.74 17.83 -5.61
CA GLN A 66 14.46 18.49 -4.51
C GLN A 66 13.74 18.34 -3.17
N LEU A 67 12.41 18.37 -3.18
CA LEU A 67 11.56 18.19 -2.01
C LEU A 67 11.43 16.72 -1.58
N GLY A 68 11.95 15.78 -2.36
CA GLY A 68 11.88 14.34 -2.09
C GLY A 68 10.48 13.75 -2.27
N PHE A 69 9.69 14.32 -3.17
CA PHE A 69 8.37 13.79 -3.51
C PHE A 69 8.46 12.39 -4.11
N SER A 70 7.42 11.61 -3.89
CA SER A 70 7.26 10.28 -4.45
C SER A 70 5.78 9.99 -4.71
N GLY A 71 5.49 8.89 -5.41
CA GLY A 71 4.12 8.48 -5.70
C GLY A 71 3.35 9.49 -6.54
N ALA A 72 2.06 9.64 -6.25
CA ALA A 72 1.16 10.53 -6.98
C ALA A 72 1.61 12.01 -6.93
N MET A 73 2.30 12.44 -5.86
CA MET A 73 2.85 13.78 -5.76
C MET A 73 3.93 14.04 -6.82
N LEU A 74 4.80 13.08 -7.07
CA LEU A 74 5.85 13.16 -8.07
C LEU A 74 5.29 12.96 -9.49
N ARG A 75 4.41 11.97 -9.67
CA ARG A 75 3.77 11.69 -10.96
C ARG A 75 2.87 12.82 -11.41
N GLY A 76 2.17 13.51 -10.51
CA GLY A 76 1.40 14.70 -10.80
C GLY A 76 2.24 15.85 -11.39
N SER A 77 3.51 15.93 -11.04
CA SER A 77 4.48 16.90 -11.59
C SER A 77 5.16 16.44 -12.88
N GLY A 78 4.70 15.37 -13.52
CA GLY A 78 5.19 14.94 -14.84
C GLY A 78 6.33 13.94 -14.83
N ILE A 79 6.70 13.37 -13.69
CA ILE A 79 7.81 12.38 -13.59
C ILE A 79 7.24 10.98 -13.48
N GLU A 80 7.54 10.15 -14.50
CA GLU A 80 7.17 8.74 -14.53
C GLU A 80 8.08 7.90 -13.62
N TRP A 81 7.81 7.96 -12.31
CA TRP A 81 8.52 7.17 -11.32
C TRP A 81 7.55 6.30 -10.53
N ASP A 82 7.77 4.99 -10.56
CA ASP A 82 7.02 3.98 -9.81
C ASP A 82 7.93 2.79 -9.53
N LEU A 83 8.10 2.45 -8.25
CA LEU A 83 8.99 1.37 -7.81
C LEU A 83 8.56 0.01 -8.37
N ARG A 84 7.26 -0.20 -8.56
CA ARG A 84 6.71 -1.45 -9.12
C ARG A 84 7.24 -1.76 -10.53
N LYS A 85 7.66 -0.72 -11.28
CA LYS A 85 8.24 -0.86 -12.63
C LYS A 85 9.75 -0.59 -12.67
N LYS A 86 10.25 0.38 -11.89
CA LYS A 86 11.68 0.77 -11.94
C LYS A 86 12.55 -0.17 -11.10
N GLN A 87 12.01 -0.71 -10.01
CA GLN A 87 12.66 -1.69 -9.12
C GLN A 87 11.63 -2.75 -8.71
N PRO A 88 11.19 -3.62 -9.64
CA PRO A 88 10.13 -4.58 -9.38
C PRO A 88 10.43 -5.45 -8.15
N TYR A 89 9.41 -5.65 -7.35
CA TYR A 89 9.42 -6.53 -6.19
C TYR A 89 8.19 -7.45 -6.25
N GLU A 90 8.23 -8.56 -5.50
CA GLU A 90 7.21 -9.60 -5.52
C GLU A 90 6.95 -10.09 -6.97
N VAL A 91 5.73 -9.94 -7.47
CA VAL A 91 5.30 -10.40 -8.79
C VAL A 91 5.00 -9.27 -9.77
N TYR A 92 5.38 -8.04 -9.46
CA TYR A 92 5.05 -6.88 -10.31
C TYR A 92 5.70 -6.91 -11.68
N ASP A 93 6.81 -7.62 -11.86
CA ASP A 93 7.46 -7.86 -13.14
C ASP A 93 6.59 -8.71 -14.10
N GLN A 94 5.66 -9.50 -13.58
CA GLN A 94 4.75 -10.37 -14.32
C GLN A 94 3.39 -9.70 -14.61
N LEU A 95 3.10 -8.58 -13.96
CA LEU A 95 1.82 -7.89 -14.04
C LEU A 95 1.86 -6.74 -15.05
N LYS A 96 0.76 -6.55 -15.77
CA LYS A 96 0.61 -5.47 -16.76
C LYS A 96 -0.24 -4.35 -16.18
N PHE A 97 0.30 -3.16 -16.16
CA PHE A 97 -0.39 -1.94 -15.75
C PHE A 97 0.32 -0.72 -16.31
N ASP A 98 -0.37 0.40 -16.38
CA ASP A 98 0.18 1.67 -16.81
C ASP A 98 0.45 2.59 -15.62
N ILE A 99 1.41 3.50 -15.76
CA ILE A 99 1.71 4.50 -14.76
C ILE A 99 1.08 5.82 -15.21
N PRO A 100 0.05 6.31 -14.52
CA PRO A 100 -0.53 7.61 -14.84
C PRO A 100 0.43 8.73 -14.44
N VAL A 101 0.56 9.72 -15.34
CA VAL A 101 1.46 10.88 -15.16
C VAL A 101 0.70 12.14 -15.49
N GLY A 102 0.77 13.15 -14.60
CA GLY A 102 0.23 14.48 -14.81
C GLY A 102 1.16 15.35 -15.66
N VAL A 103 0.76 16.58 -15.89
CA VAL A 103 1.50 17.55 -16.74
C VAL A 103 1.74 18.87 -16.02
N ASN A 104 0.73 19.37 -15.29
CA ASN A 104 0.74 20.72 -14.73
C ASN A 104 1.35 20.80 -13.32
N GLY A 105 1.48 19.67 -12.63
CA GLY A 105 1.99 19.63 -11.26
C GLY A 105 1.08 20.25 -10.22
N ASP A 106 -0.21 20.41 -10.51
CA ASP A 106 -1.21 20.99 -9.62
C ASP A 106 -2.05 19.95 -8.88
N SER A 107 -2.95 20.39 -8.01
CA SER A 107 -3.81 19.51 -7.25
C SER A 107 -4.81 18.76 -8.13
N TYR A 108 -5.19 19.32 -9.28
CA TYR A 108 -6.12 18.69 -10.20
C TYR A 108 -5.46 17.48 -10.91
N ASP A 109 -4.24 17.66 -11.40
CA ASP A 109 -3.49 16.55 -12.01
C ASP A 109 -3.23 15.42 -11.01
N ARG A 110 -2.91 15.75 -9.75
CA ARG A 110 -2.77 14.72 -8.69
C ARG A 110 -4.07 13.99 -8.41
N TYR A 111 -5.21 14.67 -8.50
CA TYR A 111 -6.52 14.03 -8.41
C TYR A 111 -6.73 13.05 -9.58
N LEU A 112 -6.48 13.48 -10.82
CA LEU A 112 -6.62 12.62 -12.01
C LEU A 112 -5.68 11.39 -11.94
N VAL A 113 -4.43 11.60 -11.55
CA VAL A 113 -3.47 10.50 -11.35
C VAL A 113 -4.03 9.47 -10.35
N ARG A 114 -4.57 9.89 -9.21
CA ARG A 114 -5.13 8.96 -8.22
C ARG A 114 -6.38 8.23 -8.71
N VAL A 115 -7.23 8.88 -9.47
CA VAL A 115 -8.41 8.23 -10.07
C VAL A 115 -7.97 7.13 -11.04
N GLU A 116 -7.00 7.41 -11.89
CA GLU A 116 -6.47 6.41 -12.82
C GLU A 116 -5.71 5.30 -12.07
N GLU A 117 -4.98 5.60 -11.00
CA GLU A 117 -4.33 4.59 -10.15
C GLU A 117 -5.34 3.64 -9.51
N MET A 118 -6.54 4.08 -9.16
CA MET A 118 -7.61 3.19 -8.70
C MET A 118 -8.04 2.19 -9.79
N ARG A 119 -8.13 2.63 -11.06
CA ARG A 119 -8.45 1.77 -12.20
C ARG A 119 -7.33 0.75 -12.45
N GLN A 120 -6.09 1.20 -12.45
CA GLN A 120 -4.92 0.33 -12.63
C GLN A 120 -4.78 -0.69 -11.49
N SER A 121 -5.04 -0.28 -10.25
CA SER A 121 -5.04 -1.20 -9.10
C SER A 121 -6.13 -2.27 -9.22
N ASN A 122 -7.32 -1.90 -9.67
CA ASN A 122 -8.40 -2.84 -9.93
C ASN A 122 -8.00 -3.86 -11.02
N HIS A 123 -7.37 -3.39 -12.10
CA HIS A 123 -6.85 -4.25 -13.16
C HIS A 123 -5.78 -5.24 -12.66
N LEU A 124 -4.88 -4.79 -11.78
CA LEU A 124 -3.88 -5.66 -11.13
C LEU A 124 -4.54 -6.76 -10.29
N ILE A 125 -5.56 -6.42 -9.51
CA ILE A 125 -6.30 -7.40 -8.69
C ILE A 125 -6.95 -8.46 -9.59
N GLN A 126 -7.55 -8.08 -10.70
CA GLN A 126 -8.16 -9.01 -11.66
C GLN A 126 -7.12 -9.98 -12.25
N GLN A 127 -5.92 -9.52 -12.59
CA GLN A 127 -4.84 -10.37 -13.05
C GLN A 127 -4.42 -11.38 -11.97
N CYS A 128 -4.28 -10.94 -10.72
CA CYS A 128 -3.96 -11.81 -9.59
C CYS A 128 -5.03 -12.88 -9.36
N ILE A 129 -6.32 -12.51 -9.42
CA ILE A 129 -7.43 -13.47 -9.27
C ILE A 129 -7.37 -14.52 -10.38
N ALA A 130 -7.21 -14.09 -11.64
CA ALA A 130 -7.14 -15.00 -12.79
C ALA A 130 -5.99 -16.00 -12.63
N TRP A 131 -4.83 -15.54 -12.14
CA TRP A 131 -3.68 -16.41 -11.90
C TRP A 131 -3.94 -17.40 -10.73
N LEU A 132 -4.49 -16.92 -9.60
CA LEU A 132 -4.75 -17.75 -8.43
C LEU A 132 -5.80 -18.83 -8.68
N ARG A 133 -6.78 -18.60 -9.55
CA ARG A 133 -7.77 -19.61 -9.92
C ARG A 133 -7.17 -20.80 -10.68
N VAL A 134 -6.11 -20.54 -11.45
CA VAL A 134 -5.42 -21.58 -12.24
C VAL A 134 -4.30 -22.24 -11.42
N ASN A 135 -3.74 -21.54 -10.45
CA ASN A 135 -2.59 -21.97 -9.65
C ASN A 135 -2.93 -22.02 -8.16
N PRO A 136 -3.81 -22.92 -7.71
CA PRO A 136 -4.06 -23.07 -6.28
C PRO A 136 -2.83 -23.62 -5.58
N GLY A 137 -2.52 -23.09 -4.40
CA GLY A 137 -1.35 -23.49 -3.63
C GLY A 137 -1.53 -23.28 -2.12
N PRO A 138 -0.56 -23.69 -1.30
CA PRO A 138 -0.58 -23.46 0.13
C PRO A 138 -0.50 -21.94 0.40
N VAL A 139 -1.27 -21.48 1.39
CA VAL A 139 -1.33 -20.06 1.80
C VAL A 139 -0.42 -19.74 2.98
N ILE A 140 0.22 -20.77 3.54
CA ILE A 140 1.13 -20.68 4.69
C ILE A 140 2.35 -21.56 4.43
N THR A 141 3.51 -21.14 4.90
CA THR A 141 4.71 -21.97 4.86
C THR A 141 4.61 -23.11 5.87
N ASP A 142 5.24 -24.25 5.57
CA ASP A 142 5.42 -25.40 6.45
C ASP A 142 6.59 -25.22 7.43
N ASN A 143 7.32 -24.13 7.35
CA ASN A 143 8.40 -23.81 8.28
C ASN A 143 7.86 -23.22 9.59
N HIS A 144 7.64 -24.09 10.57
CA HIS A 144 7.08 -23.70 11.88
C HIS A 144 8.06 -22.92 12.79
N LYS A 145 9.27 -22.62 12.31
CA LYS A 145 10.17 -21.66 12.96
C LYS A 145 9.78 -20.21 12.70
N VAL A 146 9.01 -19.96 11.64
CA VAL A 146 8.57 -18.61 11.24
C VAL A 146 7.05 -18.47 11.15
N ALA A 147 6.32 -19.60 11.01
CA ALA A 147 4.87 -19.62 10.99
C ALA A 147 4.33 -20.48 12.13
N LEU A 148 3.21 -20.05 12.73
CA LEU A 148 2.59 -20.82 13.82
C LEU A 148 2.07 -22.17 13.31
N PRO A 149 2.41 -23.28 13.98
CA PRO A 149 1.93 -24.60 13.64
C PRO A 149 0.43 -24.74 13.85
N THR A 150 -0.17 -25.73 13.20
CA THR A 150 -1.60 -25.99 13.36
C THR A 150 -1.90 -26.49 14.77
N ARG A 151 -3.15 -26.32 15.21
CA ARG A 151 -3.56 -26.83 16.53
C ARG A 151 -3.48 -28.36 16.67
N VAL A 152 -3.62 -29.06 15.55
CA VAL A 152 -3.51 -30.54 15.54
C VAL A 152 -2.04 -30.93 15.76
N ASP A 153 -1.14 -30.29 15.02
CA ASP A 153 0.30 -30.56 15.12
C ASP A 153 0.84 -30.28 16.53
N MET A 154 0.44 -29.16 17.15
CA MET A 154 0.78 -28.81 18.52
C MET A 154 0.33 -29.85 19.56
N LYS A 155 -0.72 -30.62 19.29
CA LYS A 155 -1.24 -31.63 20.20
C LYS A 155 -0.62 -32.99 20.01
N SER A 156 -0.10 -33.28 18.84
CA SER A 156 0.45 -34.59 18.46
C SER A 156 1.98 -34.61 18.42
N ASN A 157 2.62 -33.43 18.31
CA ASN A 157 4.06 -33.30 18.16
C ASN A 157 4.63 -32.32 19.19
N MET A 158 5.56 -32.74 20.00
CA MET A 158 6.21 -31.93 21.02
C MET A 158 7.03 -30.78 20.40
N GLU A 159 7.69 -31.02 19.27
CA GLU A 159 8.49 -30.01 18.58
C GLU A 159 7.61 -28.85 18.13
N GLU A 160 6.45 -29.15 17.58
CA GLU A 160 5.49 -28.14 17.14
C GLU A 160 4.90 -27.33 18.31
N LEU A 161 4.70 -27.96 19.44
CA LEU A 161 4.31 -27.27 20.67
C LEU A 161 5.40 -26.29 21.13
N ILE A 162 6.67 -26.68 21.05
CA ILE A 162 7.81 -25.83 21.39
C ILE A 162 7.93 -24.66 20.38
N HIS A 163 7.77 -24.90 19.09
CA HIS A 163 7.76 -23.85 18.06
C HIS A 163 6.64 -22.83 18.32
N HIS A 164 5.44 -23.33 18.59
CA HIS A 164 4.32 -22.44 18.94
C HIS A 164 4.62 -21.59 20.18
N PHE A 165 5.13 -22.22 21.24
CA PHE A 165 5.46 -21.52 22.49
C PHE A 165 6.52 -20.44 22.24
N LYS A 166 7.60 -20.76 21.55
CA LYS A 166 8.66 -19.79 21.24
C LYS A 166 8.16 -18.64 20.38
N LEU A 167 7.44 -18.91 19.30
CA LEU A 167 6.90 -17.86 18.43
C LEU A 167 5.88 -16.97 19.15
N ALA A 168 5.04 -17.54 20.02
CA ALA A 168 4.02 -16.80 20.74
C ALA A 168 4.57 -15.95 21.89
N THR A 169 5.65 -16.37 22.54
CA THR A 169 6.22 -15.71 23.73
C THR A 169 7.44 -14.85 23.40
N GLU A 170 8.35 -15.36 22.61
CA GLU A 170 9.64 -14.75 22.31
C GLU A 170 9.65 -14.10 20.92
N GLY A 171 8.95 -14.68 19.97
CA GLY A 171 8.97 -14.25 18.57
C GLY A 171 10.11 -14.87 17.76
N MET A 172 10.21 -14.47 16.51
CA MET A 172 11.22 -14.96 15.58
C MET A 172 12.53 -14.19 15.74
N HIS A 173 13.65 -14.92 15.84
CA HIS A 173 14.98 -14.33 15.80
C HIS A 173 15.42 -14.11 14.36
N VAL A 174 15.90 -12.92 14.06
CA VAL A 174 16.38 -12.52 12.72
C VAL A 174 17.91 -12.59 12.70
N PRO A 175 18.55 -13.15 11.67
CA PRO A 175 20.01 -13.15 11.55
C PRO A 175 20.62 -11.75 11.68
N ILE A 176 21.84 -11.67 12.20
CA ILE A 176 22.59 -10.41 12.29
C ILE A 176 22.82 -9.86 10.90
N GLY A 177 22.49 -8.57 10.72
CA GLY A 177 22.65 -7.89 9.44
C GLY A 177 21.84 -6.62 9.33
N GLN A 178 21.88 -6.04 8.16
CA GLN A 178 21.10 -4.87 7.83
C GLN A 178 20.39 -5.05 6.48
N ALA A 179 19.20 -4.48 6.34
CA ALA A 179 18.43 -4.51 5.12
C ALA A 179 17.67 -3.21 4.93
N TYR A 180 17.55 -2.77 3.69
CA TYR A 180 16.62 -1.73 3.26
C TYR A 180 15.66 -2.31 2.24
N ALA A 181 14.38 -2.08 2.44
CA ALA A 181 13.34 -2.42 1.47
C ALA A 181 12.38 -1.25 1.33
N ALA A 182 11.99 -0.96 0.10
CA ALA A 182 11.01 0.07 -0.21
C ALA A 182 9.90 -0.52 -1.10
N ILE A 183 8.69 -0.02 -0.91
CA ILE A 183 7.52 -0.38 -1.71
C ILE A 183 6.84 0.88 -2.23
N GLU A 184 6.13 0.76 -3.34
CA GLU A 184 5.23 1.80 -3.82
C GLU A 184 3.94 1.74 -3.01
N HIS A 185 3.81 2.64 -2.05
CA HIS A 185 2.61 2.84 -1.26
C HIS A 185 1.68 3.85 -1.98
N PRO A 186 0.35 3.84 -1.81
CA PRO A 186 -0.55 4.80 -2.46
C PRO A 186 -0.19 6.26 -2.25
N LYS A 187 0.45 6.59 -1.13
CA LYS A 187 0.95 7.96 -0.84
C LYS A 187 2.30 8.26 -1.47
N GLY A 188 3.08 7.24 -1.81
CA GLY A 188 4.42 7.36 -2.35
C GLY A 188 5.35 6.26 -1.86
N GLU A 189 6.65 6.45 -1.99
CA GLU A 189 7.64 5.46 -1.55
C GLU A 189 7.66 5.32 -0.03
N PHE A 190 7.30 4.12 0.44
CA PHE A 190 7.44 3.73 1.84
C PHE A 190 8.63 2.79 1.99
N GLY A 191 9.62 3.20 2.78
CA GLY A 191 10.86 2.45 2.97
C GLY A 191 11.11 2.11 4.42
N ILE A 192 11.67 0.92 4.65
CA ILE A 192 12.09 0.46 5.98
C ILE A 192 13.56 0.06 5.92
N TYR A 193 14.37 0.67 6.77
CA TYR A 193 15.73 0.24 7.03
C TYR A 193 15.82 -0.39 8.42
N VAL A 194 16.31 -1.61 8.47
CA VAL A 194 16.39 -2.42 9.70
C VAL A 194 17.82 -2.86 9.94
N ILE A 195 18.25 -2.80 11.20
CA ILE A 195 19.48 -3.43 11.69
C ILE A 195 19.08 -4.48 12.72
N SER A 196 19.53 -5.73 12.53
CA SER A 196 19.35 -6.83 13.48
C SER A 196 20.68 -7.18 14.13
N ASP A 197 20.65 -7.42 15.43
CA ASP A 197 21.76 -7.96 16.24
C ASP A 197 21.58 -9.46 16.55
N GLY A 198 20.61 -10.12 15.93
CA GLY A 198 20.26 -11.53 16.17
C GLY A 198 19.15 -11.74 17.18
N ALA A 199 18.63 -10.67 17.79
CA ALA A 199 17.49 -10.73 18.71
C ALA A 199 16.15 -10.82 17.98
N ASN A 200 15.08 -10.96 18.74
CA ASN A 200 13.70 -10.94 18.26
C ASN A 200 13.14 -9.52 18.04
N LYS A 201 13.91 -8.51 18.41
CA LYS A 201 13.60 -7.09 18.19
C LYS A 201 14.69 -6.45 17.36
N PRO A 202 14.36 -5.53 16.46
CA PRO A 202 15.37 -4.82 15.71
C PRO A 202 16.25 -3.98 16.65
N TYR A 203 17.57 -4.03 16.46
CA TYR A 203 18.52 -3.13 17.14
C TYR A 203 18.24 -1.68 16.76
N ARG A 204 17.95 -1.43 15.47
CA ARG A 204 17.54 -0.13 14.95
C ARG A 204 16.55 -0.28 13.80
N LEU A 205 15.54 0.58 13.82
CA LEU A 205 14.55 0.70 12.75
C LEU A 205 14.47 2.16 12.31
N LYS A 206 14.54 2.40 11.01
CA LYS A 206 14.25 3.69 10.39
C LYS A 206 13.14 3.51 9.37
N ILE A 207 12.07 4.26 9.52
CA ILE A 207 10.95 4.30 8.58
C ILE A 207 11.06 5.56 7.73
N ARG A 208 11.07 5.42 6.40
CA ARG A 208 10.87 6.51 5.46
C ARG A 208 9.39 6.57 5.12
N ALA A 209 8.70 7.53 5.68
CA ALA A 209 7.30 7.80 5.37
C ALA A 209 7.22 8.87 4.27
N PRO A 210 6.44 8.67 3.20
CA PRO A 210 6.33 9.65 2.12
C PRO A 210 5.71 10.97 2.59
N GLY A 211 4.71 10.93 3.46
CA GLY A 211 4.02 12.10 3.98
C GLY A 211 4.92 13.08 4.72
N PHE A 212 5.99 12.61 5.36
CA PHE A 212 6.95 13.49 6.03
C PHE A 212 7.65 14.44 5.06
N ALA A 213 8.08 13.93 3.91
CA ALA A 213 8.68 14.76 2.85
C ALA A 213 7.64 15.66 2.18
N HIS A 214 6.43 15.14 1.93
CA HIS A 214 5.35 15.90 1.31
C HIS A 214 4.92 17.08 2.18
N LEU A 215 4.75 16.89 3.49
CA LEU A 215 4.33 17.95 4.40
C LEU A 215 5.37 19.08 4.51
N ALA A 216 6.66 18.78 4.38
CA ALA A 216 7.70 19.80 4.39
C ALA A 216 7.54 20.85 3.26
N ALA A 217 6.84 20.49 2.19
CA ALA A 217 6.56 21.39 1.08
C ALA A 217 5.31 22.27 1.29
N LEU A 218 4.54 22.07 2.35
CA LEU A 218 3.26 22.76 2.56
C LEU A 218 3.41 24.29 2.52
N ASP A 219 4.41 24.84 3.20
CA ASP A 219 4.65 26.28 3.24
C ASP A 219 4.90 26.85 1.83
N GLU A 220 5.73 26.17 1.05
CA GLU A 220 6.04 26.59 -0.32
C GLU A 220 4.83 26.50 -1.25
N MET A 221 4.08 25.40 -1.16
CA MET A 221 2.88 25.18 -1.98
C MET A 221 1.73 26.12 -1.62
N ALA A 222 1.66 26.58 -0.37
CA ALA A 222 0.57 27.44 0.10
C ALA A 222 0.82 28.95 -0.15
N ARG A 223 2.05 29.33 -0.44
CA ARG A 223 2.40 30.76 -0.66
C ARG A 223 1.67 31.33 -1.88
N GLY A 224 1.02 32.48 -1.67
CA GLY A 224 0.28 33.18 -2.71
C GLY A 224 -1.14 32.64 -2.94
N HIS A 225 -1.56 31.61 -2.19
CA HIS A 225 -2.91 31.06 -2.24
C HIS A 225 -3.76 31.54 -1.06
N MET A 226 -5.07 31.29 -1.13
CA MET A 226 -6.00 31.60 -0.03
C MET A 226 -5.83 30.59 1.13
N ILE A 227 -6.19 30.97 2.34
CA ILE A 227 -6.21 30.06 3.49
C ILE A 227 -7.08 28.81 3.21
N ALA A 228 -8.19 28.98 2.49
CA ALA A 228 -9.03 27.86 2.07
C ALA A 228 -8.32 26.88 1.14
N ASP A 229 -7.31 27.31 0.37
CA ASP A 229 -6.52 26.45 -0.50
C ASP A 229 -5.50 25.61 0.29
N ALA A 230 -5.09 26.05 1.48
CA ALA A 230 -4.24 25.26 2.35
C ALA A 230 -4.88 23.90 2.71
N VAL A 231 -6.20 23.85 2.93
CA VAL A 231 -6.93 22.61 3.14
C VAL A 231 -6.88 21.70 1.91
N THR A 232 -7.04 22.30 0.71
CA THR A 232 -6.91 21.57 -0.55
C THR A 232 -5.49 21.01 -0.74
N ILE A 233 -4.48 21.79 -0.41
CA ILE A 233 -3.06 21.39 -0.53
C ILE A 233 -2.75 20.25 0.44
N ILE A 234 -3.18 20.34 1.69
CA ILE A 234 -3.02 19.24 2.66
C ILE A 234 -3.73 17.97 2.17
N GLY A 235 -4.95 18.11 1.65
CA GLY A 235 -5.71 16.99 1.08
C GLY A 235 -5.01 16.36 -0.13
N THR A 236 -4.43 17.17 -1.04
CA THR A 236 -3.71 16.65 -2.21
C THR A 236 -2.37 15.99 -1.85
N GLN A 237 -1.72 16.41 -0.75
CA GLN A 237 -0.51 15.77 -0.22
C GLN A 237 -0.82 14.42 0.43
N ASP A 238 -2.08 14.12 0.69
CA ASP A 238 -2.56 12.88 1.31
C ASP A 238 -1.88 12.61 2.67
N ILE A 239 -1.89 13.63 3.53
CA ILE A 239 -1.22 13.58 4.83
C ILE A 239 -2.00 12.74 5.83
N VAL A 240 -1.30 11.82 6.50
CA VAL A 240 -1.75 11.15 7.71
C VAL A 240 -0.78 11.49 8.83
N PHE A 241 -1.25 12.21 9.84
CA PHE A 241 -0.36 12.74 10.88
C PHE A 241 0.34 11.66 11.69
N GLY A 242 -0.24 10.46 11.82
CA GLY A 242 0.40 9.35 12.50
C GLY A 242 1.69 8.84 11.84
N GLU A 243 1.88 9.05 10.52
CA GLU A 243 3.15 8.73 9.86
C GLU A 243 4.20 9.84 9.98
N ILE A 244 3.78 11.04 10.32
CA ILE A 244 4.63 12.24 10.44
C ILE A 244 5.08 12.43 11.88
N ASP A 245 4.17 12.27 12.82
CA ASP A 245 4.36 12.41 14.26
C ASP A 245 4.86 11.09 14.86
N ARG A 246 6.18 10.88 14.86
CA ARG A 246 6.87 9.64 15.24
C ARG A 246 7.38 9.66 16.66
#